data_3efcdeea3abfcf9f03ce9f07a60b5af7
#
_entry.id   3efcdeea3abfcf9f03ce9f07a60b5af7
#
_cell.length_a   1.000
_cell.length_b   1.000
_cell.length_c   1.000
_cell.angle_alpha   90.00
_cell.angle_beta   90.00
_cell.angle_gamma   90.00
#
_symmetry.space_group_name_H-M   'P 1'
#
loop_
_entity.id
_entity.type
_entity.pdbx_description
1 polymer ?
#
loop_
_entity_poly.entity_id
_entity_poly.type
_entity_poly.pdbx_seq_one_letter_code
_entity_poly.pdbx_strand_id
1 'polypeptide(L)'
;MTMVVEEQKWGVIFCPKTNRFMKDKKREKIKKILTSQQINYELVQADGTDKIEYLTKKFINNNYHTIVVVGGDSALHDVVNTFMQFEQSIIQQISLGVIPHGVMNDFSLFWGIKEGEDEKIIKALKKKRIRSIDVGKIRYTNKDGKQCRRYFFNCVNIGFIASIMNLKHQTRALLYDRTLSFIVSFILLIFQRLSYKVHLKINNEEIKQRIMTICIGNSLGYGQTPSAVPYNGLLDVTLVRLPGLLQLFEGIYLFIRGKFLNHKYVLPYRTRKVEVLSLGGVMISVDGKFMSQRLEQLEITIEPERINFIIPT
;
A
#
# COMPACT_ATOMS: atom_id res chain seq x y z
N MET A 1 39.54 -3.91 23.17
CA MET A 1 39.46 -3.83 21.71
C MET A 1 38.01 -3.47 21.38
N THR A 2 37.71 -2.18 21.32
CA THR A 2 36.35 -1.65 21.04
C THR A 2 36.09 -1.91 19.56
N MET A 3 35.20 -2.86 19.25
CA MET A 3 34.70 -3.01 17.89
C MET A 3 34.07 -1.66 17.50
N VAL A 4 34.70 -0.94 16.59
CA VAL A 4 34.07 0.15 15.87
C VAL A 4 32.95 -0.48 15.06
N VAL A 5 31.72 -0.37 15.55
CA VAL A 5 30.55 -0.73 14.75
C VAL A 5 30.52 0.29 13.60
N GLU A 6 30.98 -0.12 12.44
CA GLU A 6 30.87 0.67 11.22
C GLU A 6 29.41 1.08 11.06
N GLU A 7 29.14 2.38 11.22
CA GLU A 7 27.77 2.91 11.09
C GLU A 7 27.27 2.60 9.69
N GLN A 8 26.38 1.60 9.59
CA GLN A 8 25.87 1.08 8.33
C GLN A 8 25.19 2.20 7.54
N LYS A 9 25.67 2.43 6.33
CA LYS A 9 25.16 3.47 5.43
C LYS A 9 23.71 3.19 5.03
N TRP A 10 22.85 4.23 5.12
CA TRP A 10 21.46 4.16 4.68
C TRP A 10 21.31 4.46 3.19
N GLY A 11 20.56 3.64 2.47
CA GLY A 11 20.07 3.95 1.14
C GLY A 11 18.74 4.70 1.24
N VAL A 12 18.72 5.98 0.85
CA VAL A 12 17.50 6.82 0.94
C VAL A 12 16.95 7.10 -0.44
N ILE A 13 15.78 6.54 -0.75
CA ILE A 13 15.05 6.74 -2.01
C ILE A 13 14.07 7.89 -1.81
N PHE A 14 14.35 9.04 -2.45
CA PHE A 14 13.55 10.25 -2.32
C PHE A 14 12.58 10.40 -3.48
N CYS A 15 11.29 10.20 -3.23
CA CYS A 15 10.23 10.23 -4.26
C CYS A 15 8.92 10.87 -3.79
N PRO A 16 8.93 12.10 -3.22
CA PRO A 16 7.71 12.75 -2.80
C PRO A 16 6.86 13.20 -3.98
N LYS A 17 5.55 13.00 -3.90
CA LYS A 17 4.59 13.46 -4.92
C LYS A 17 4.22 14.93 -4.71
N THR A 18 5.07 15.85 -5.16
CA THR A 18 4.84 17.30 -5.07
C THR A 18 5.46 18.01 -6.27
N ASN A 19 5.24 19.33 -6.41
CA ASN A 19 5.88 20.13 -7.46
C ASN A 19 7.41 20.25 -7.24
N ARG A 20 8.15 20.67 -8.29
CA ARG A 20 9.61 20.71 -8.27
C ARG A 20 10.19 21.54 -7.11
N PHE A 21 9.68 22.74 -6.92
CA PHE A 21 10.15 23.64 -5.85
C PHE A 21 9.98 23.04 -4.47
N MET A 22 8.82 22.46 -4.18
CA MET A 22 8.55 21.79 -2.92
C MET A 22 9.39 20.52 -2.73
N LYS A 23 9.71 19.81 -3.82
CA LYS A 23 10.62 18.65 -3.77
C LYS A 23 12.00 19.06 -3.28
N ASP A 24 12.59 20.10 -3.83
CA ASP A 24 13.94 20.56 -3.47
C ASP A 24 13.98 21.01 -2.02
N LYS A 25 13.00 21.80 -1.57
CA LYS A 25 12.88 22.23 -0.16
C LYS A 25 12.77 21.04 0.80
N LYS A 26 11.94 20.04 0.47
CA LYS A 26 11.79 18.83 1.28
C LYS A 26 13.08 17.99 1.29
N ARG A 27 13.73 17.84 0.16
CA ARG A 27 15.00 17.11 0.06
C ARG A 27 16.08 17.71 0.95
N GLU A 28 16.26 19.03 0.90
CA GLU A 28 17.24 19.72 1.74
C GLU A 28 16.88 19.65 3.23
N LYS A 29 15.60 19.71 3.59
CA LYS A 29 15.14 19.49 4.96
C LYS A 29 15.55 18.09 5.46
N ILE A 30 15.24 17.04 4.70
CA ILE A 30 15.59 15.66 5.07
C ILE A 30 17.10 15.47 5.20
N LYS A 31 17.89 15.99 4.25
CA LYS A 31 19.36 15.95 4.32
C LYS A 31 19.89 16.62 5.61
N LYS A 32 19.40 17.83 5.93
CA LYS A 32 19.80 18.53 7.16
C LYS A 32 19.52 17.69 8.41
N ILE A 33 18.36 17.03 8.48
CA ILE A 33 18.01 16.18 9.63
C ILE A 33 18.90 14.94 9.68
N LEU A 34 19.11 14.24 8.55
CA LEU A 34 19.98 13.06 8.50
C LEU A 34 21.41 13.41 8.96
N THR A 35 21.95 14.53 8.48
CA THR A 35 23.29 15.01 8.86
C THR A 35 23.34 15.41 10.34
N SER A 36 22.35 16.13 10.88
CA SER A 36 22.30 16.51 12.30
C SER A 36 22.16 15.32 13.25
N GLN A 37 21.58 14.21 12.77
CA GLN A 37 21.50 12.94 13.48
C GLN A 37 22.76 12.07 13.28
N GLN A 38 23.80 12.57 12.59
CA GLN A 38 25.04 11.84 12.29
C GLN A 38 24.80 10.50 11.58
N ILE A 39 23.80 10.44 10.69
CA ILE A 39 23.50 9.23 9.91
C ILE A 39 24.37 9.26 8.65
N ASN A 40 25.11 8.17 8.39
CA ASN A 40 25.75 7.96 7.10
C ASN A 40 24.71 7.53 6.08
N TYR A 41 24.56 8.26 4.95
CA TYR A 41 23.51 7.98 3.98
C TYR A 41 23.92 8.30 2.54
N GLU A 42 23.25 7.64 1.60
CA GLU A 42 23.19 8.02 0.19
C GLU A 42 21.73 8.35 -0.15
N LEU A 43 21.43 9.62 -0.42
CA LEU A 43 20.08 10.05 -0.78
C LEU A 43 20.01 10.29 -2.30
N VAL A 44 19.17 9.51 -2.98
CA VAL A 44 18.97 9.59 -4.43
C VAL A 44 17.49 9.84 -4.75
N GLN A 45 17.24 10.79 -5.64
CA GLN A 45 15.90 11.09 -6.13
C GLN A 45 15.44 10.07 -7.16
N ALA A 46 14.20 9.59 -7.01
CA ALA A 46 13.52 8.72 -7.97
C ALA A 46 12.25 9.37 -8.49
N ASP A 47 12.14 9.49 -9.79
CA ASP A 47 10.93 9.97 -10.48
C ASP A 47 10.38 8.80 -11.34
N GLY A 48 9.47 8.00 -10.73
CA GLY A 48 8.82 6.88 -11.40
C GLY A 48 9.25 5.49 -10.90
N THR A 49 8.47 4.49 -11.28
CA THR A 49 8.63 3.10 -10.83
C THR A 49 9.97 2.49 -11.22
N ASP A 50 10.37 2.65 -12.49
CA ASP A 50 11.63 2.07 -13.02
C ASP A 50 12.86 2.59 -12.27
N LYS A 51 12.85 3.89 -11.93
CA LYS A 51 13.93 4.48 -11.15
C LYS A 51 13.97 3.99 -9.72
N ILE A 52 12.81 3.80 -9.09
CA ILE A 52 12.69 3.23 -7.74
C ILE A 52 13.21 1.79 -7.75
N GLU A 53 12.79 0.98 -8.71
CA GLU A 53 13.25 -0.41 -8.87
C GLU A 53 14.77 -0.47 -9.04
N TYR A 54 15.32 0.34 -9.97
CA TYR A 54 16.76 0.41 -10.18
C TYR A 54 17.54 0.76 -8.91
N LEU A 55 17.12 1.81 -8.19
CA LEU A 55 17.80 2.25 -6.97
C LEU A 55 17.69 1.23 -5.85
N THR A 56 16.54 0.58 -5.73
CA THR A 56 16.34 -0.48 -4.74
C THR A 56 17.28 -1.64 -5.01
N LYS A 57 17.37 -2.12 -6.25
CA LYS A 57 18.33 -3.16 -6.66
C LYS A 57 19.77 -2.72 -6.42
N LYS A 58 20.13 -1.48 -6.78
CA LYS A 58 21.45 -0.91 -6.53
C LYS A 58 21.82 -0.97 -5.05
N PHE A 59 20.93 -0.54 -4.16
CA PHE A 59 21.21 -0.56 -2.72
C PHE A 59 21.32 -1.99 -2.17
N ILE A 60 20.46 -2.91 -2.59
CA ILE A 60 20.55 -4.32 -2.19
C ILE A 60 21.90 -4.93 -2.64
N ASN A 61 22.26 -4.78 -3.90
CA ASN A 61 23.49 -5.35 -4.47
C ASN A 61 24.77 -4.72 -3.89
N ASN A 62 24.69 -3.52 -3.34
CA ASN A 62 25.79 -2.84 -2.65
C ASN A 62 25.76 -3.03 -1.12
N ASN A 63 25.01 -4.06 -0.63
CA ASN A 63 24.94 -4.46 0.78
C ASN A 63 24.48 -3.36 1.74
N TYR A 64 23.52 -2.53 1.32
CA TYR A 64 22.88 -1.59 2.24
C TYR A 64 21.91 -2.34 3.15
N HIS A 65 22.14 -2.30 4.45
CA HIS A 65 21.30 -2.97 5.45
C HIS A 65 20.12 -2.11 5.94
N THR A 66 20.02 -0.88 5.48
CA THR A 66 18.88 0.00 5.78
C THR A 66 18.49 0.75 4.52
N ILE A 67 17.25 0.55 4.07
CA ILE A 67 16.68 1.27 2.94
C ILE A 67 15.49 2.09 3.45
N VAL A 68 15.52 3.41 3.22
CA VAL A 68 14.48 4.34 3.67
C VAL A 68 13.78 4.96 2.45
N VAL A 69 12.47 4.87 2.43
CA VAL A 69 11.63 5.48 1.39
C VAL A 69 11.07 6.80 1.90
N VAL A 70 11.45 7.90 1.26
CA VAL A 70 10.82 9.23 1.48
C VAL A 70 9.74 9.39 0.41
N GLY A 71 8.50 9.02 0.73
CA GLY A 71 7.42 8.98 -0.25
C GLY A 71 6.10 8.48 0.34
N GLY A 72 5.13 8.17 -0.52
CA GLY A 72 3.86 7.56 -0.10
C GLY A 72 3.79 6.07 -0.41
N ASP A 73 2.63 5.47 -0.12
CA ASP A 73 2.36 4.03 -0.32
C ASP A 73 2.71 3.52 -1.72
N SER A 74 2.51 4.35 -2.76
CA SER A 74 2.87 3.96 -4.14
C SER A 74 4.38 3.75 -4.35
N ALA A 75 5.23 4.52 -3.67
CA ALA A 75 6.68 4.34 -3.76
C ALA A 75 7.14 3.15 -2.91
N LEU A 76 6.55 3.00 -1.73
CA LEU A 76 6.78 1.85 -0.87
C LEU A 76 6.38 0.54 -1.57
N HIS A 77 5.25 0.55 -2.31
CA HIS A 77 4.82 -0.57 -3.14
C HIS A 77 5.90 -1.01 -4.14
N ASP A 78 6.54 -0.06 -4.83
CA ASP A 78 7.60 -0.39 -5.80
C ASP A 78 8.83 -1.00 -5.13
N VAL A 79 9.23 -0.47 -3.98
CA VAL A 79 10.34 -1.02 -3.19
C VAL A 79 10.01 -2.43 -2.69
N VAL A 80 8.81 -2.67 -2.15
CA VAL A 80 8.37 -3.99 -1.69
C VAL A 80 8.36 -4.99 -2.85
N ASN A 81 7.78 -4.63 -4.01
CA ASN A 81 7.78 -5.53 -5.17
C ASN A 81 9.19 -5.80 -5.70
N THR A 82 10.13 -4.87 -5.55
CA THR A 82 11.53 -5.10 -5.88
C THR A 82 12.20 -6.04 -4.88
N PHE A 83 11.98 -5.86 -3.58
CA PHE A 83 12.46 -6.77 -2.55
C PHE A 83 12.06 -8.22 -2.83
N MET A 84 10.80 -8.42 -3.21
CA MET A 84 10.25 -9.74 -3.49
C MET A 84 10.79 -10.41 -4.77
N GLN A 85 11.74 -9.79 -5.47
CA GLN A 85 12.51 -10.39 -6.56
C GLN A 85 13.79 -11.07 -6.07
N PHE A 86 14.22 -10.81 -4.82
CA PHE A 86 15.42 -11.35 -4.21
C PHE A 86 15.09 -12.53 -3.28
N GLU A 87 16.10 -13.31 -2.97
CA GLU A 87 16.00 -14.41 -1.99
C GLU A 87 15.68 -13.88 -0.60
N GLN A 88 14.94 -14.65 0.17
CA GLN A 88 14.53 -14.27 1.53
C GLN A 88 15.74 -14.04 2.45
N SER A 89 16.80 -14.82 2.31
CA SER A 89 18.07 -14.69 3.05
C SER A 89 18.71 -13.30 2.89
N ILE A 90 18.60 -12.70 1.70
CA ILE A 90 19.10 -11.35 1.42
C ILE A 90 18.17 -10.30 2.04
N ILE A 91 16.87 -10.45 1.84
CA ILE A 91 15.87 -9.45 2.32
C ILE A 91 15.82 -9.40 3.84
N GLN A 92 16.00 -10.51 4.54
CA GLN A 92 16.05 -10.56 5.99
C GLN A 92 17.25 -9.82 6.60
N GLN A 93 18.27 -9.49 5.82
CA GLN A 93 19.39 -8.64 6.26
C GLN A 93 19.12 -7.15 6.13
N ILE A 94 18.01 -6.78 5.48
CA ILE A 94 17.68 -5.38 5.15
C ILE A 94 16.50 -4.92 5.99
N SER A 95 16.66 -3.75 6.61
CA SER A 95 15.58 -3.07 7.33
C SER A 95 14.98 -1.98 6.46
N LEU A 96 13.66 -2.01 6.26
CA LEU A 96 12.92 -1.04 5.48
C LEU A 96 12.32 0.04 6.40
N GLY A 97 12.60 1.28 6.13
CA GLY A 97 12.00 2.43 6.82
C GLY A 97 11.18 3.30 5.87
N VAL A 98 10.27 4.10 6.42
CA VAL A 98 9.47 5.05 5.64
C VAL A 98 9.40 6.42 6.32
N ILE A 99 9.53 7.48 5.51
CA ILE A 99 9.25 8.86 5.88
C ILE A 99 8.10 9.30 4.97
N PRO A 100 6.86 9.42 5.50
CA PRO A 100 5.69 9.62 4.67
C PRO A 100 5.65 11.02 4.03
N HIS A 101 5.66 11.05 2.71
CA HIS A 101 5.48 12.24 1.87
C HIS A 101 4.64 11.91 0.63
N GLY A 102 3.48 11.33 0.86
CA GLY A 102 2.51 10.93 -0.18
C GLY A 102 1.16 11.58 0.00
N VAL A 103 0.24 11.26 -0.91
CA VAL A 103 -1.16 11.69 -0.82
C VAL A 103 -1.95 10.85 0.20
N MET A 104 -1.64 9.56 0.22
CA MET A 104 -2.16 8.59 1.17
C MET A 104 -0.95 7.84 1.71
N ASN A 105 -0.80 7.83 3.01
CA ASN A 105 0.29 7.19 3.73
C ASN A 105 -0.33 6.20 4.73
N ASP A 106 -1.25 5.38 4.24
CA ASP A 106 -2.14 4.55 5.03
C ASP A 106 -1.37 3.50 5.84
N PHE A 107 -0.35 2.89 5.21
CA PHE A 107 0.53 1.97 5.90
C PHE A 107 1.35 2.66 7.01
N SER A 108 1.84 3.86 6.75
CA SER A 108 2.55 4.64 7.76
C SER A 108 1.65 5.00 8.94
N LEU A 109 0.38 5.33 8.66
CA LEU A 109 -0.63 5.65 9.69
C LEU A 109 -0.91 4.46 10.61
N PHE A 110 -0.91 3.22 10.09
CA PHE A 110 -1.03 2.01 10.91
C PHE A 110 0.03 1.98 12.03
N TRP A 111 1.25 2.40 11.72
CA TRP A 111 2.36 2.47 12.67
C TRP A 111 2.41 3.77 13.48
N GLY A 112 1.41 4.64 13.37
CA GLY A 112 1.41 5.95 14.02
C GLY A 112 2.40 6.96 13.45
N ILE A 113 2.95 6.69 12.26
CA ILE A 113 3.91 7.57 11.57
C ILE A 113 3.13 8.62 10.76
N LYS A 114 3.23 9.90 11.14
CA LYS A 114 2.49 11.00 10.50
C LYS A 114 3.39 11.84 9.61
N GLU A 115 2.85 12.29 8.47
CA GLU A 115 3.56 13.24 7.60
C GLU A 115 3.87 14.55 8.34
N GLY A 116 5.07 15.11 8.09
CA GLY A 116 5.53 16.35 8.71
C GLY A 116 6.36 16.18 9.97
N GLU A 117 6.33 15.01 10.62
CA GLU A 117 7.13 14.68 11.81
C GLU A 117 8.53 14.14 11.46
N ASP A 118 9.16 14.65 10.39
CA ASP A 118 10.37 14.08 9.78
C ASP A 118 11.50 13.81 10.78
N GLU A 119 11.77 14.76 11.69
CA GLU A 119 12.85 14.61 12.69
C GLU A 119 12.56 13.50 13.69
N LYS A 120 11.33 13.43 14.20
CA LYS A 120 10.88 12.38 15.11
C LYS A 120 10.98 11.00 14.45
N ILE A 121 10.57 10.92 13.18
CA ILE A 121 10.62 9.70 12.40
C ILE A 121 12.06 9.26 12.19
N ILE A 122 12.96 10.15 11.75
CA ILE A 122 14.37 9.82 11.53
C ILE A 122 15.05 9.36 12.82
N LYS A 123 14.76 10.01 13.95
CA LYS A 123 15.23 9.56 15.28
C LYS A 123 14.72 8.15 15.62
N ALA A 124 13.47 7.85 15.32
CA ALA A 124 12.89 6.53 15.54
C ALA A 124 13.53 5.47 14.61
N LEU A 125 13.72 5.79 13.34
CA LEU A 125 14.41 4.91 12.37
C LEU A 125 15.85 4.61 12.81
N LYS A 126 16.56 5.57 13.38
CA LYS A 126 17.93 5.39 13.93
C LYS A 126 17.98 4.36 15.06
N LYS A 127 16.92 4.26 15.87
CA LYS A 127 16.84 3.28 16.96
C LYS A 127 16.67 1.84 16.47
N LYS A 128 16.33 1.63 15.19
CA LYS A 128 16.23 0.32 14.53
C LYS A 128 15.37 -0.70 15.29
N ARG A 129 14.21 -0.32 15.81
CA ARG A 129 13.25 -1.31 16.28
C ARG A 129 12.61 -1.99 15.08
N ILE A 130 12.90 -3.26 14.90
CA ILE A 130 12.47 -4.03 13.73
C ILE A 130 11.27 -4.88 14.10
N ARG A 131 10.29 -4.92 13.19
CA ARG A 131 9.20 -5.88 13.14
C ARG A 131 9.18 -6.56 11.80
N SER A 132 9.21 -7.89 11.78
CA SER A 132 8.94 -8.63 10.54
C SER A 132 7.47 -8.46 10.18
N ILE A 133 7.20 -8.07 8.95
CA ILE A 133 5.86 -7.83 8.42
C ILE A 133 5.53 -8.83 7.32
N ASP A 134 4.24 -9.10 7.24
CA ASP A 134 3.65 -9.95 6.21
C ASP A 134 3.52 -9.17 4.89
N VAL A 135 3.53 -9.89 3.78
CA VAL A 135 3.30 -9.33 2.45
C VAL A 135 2.22 -10.15 1.74
N GLY A 136 1.20 -9.48 1.29
CA GLY A 136 0.18 -10.11 0.46
C GLY A 136 0.71 -10.36 -0.95
N LYS A 137 0.26 -11.45 -1.58
CA LYS A 137 0.66 -11.88 -2.92
C LYS A 137 -0.54 -12.16 -3.79
N ILE A 138 -0.54 -11.59 -4.97
CA ILE A 138 -1.52 -11.86 -6.03
C ILE A 138 -0.85 -12.71 -7.09
N ARG A 139 -1.47 -13.82 -7.46
CA ARG A 139 -1.14 -14.60 -8.66
C ARG A 139 -2.27 -14.45 -9.67
N TYR A 140 -1.93 -14.25 -10.91
CA TYR A 140 -2.89 -14.10 -12.00
C TYR A 140 -2.26 -14.48 -13.34
N THR A 141 -3.10 -14.81 -14.31
CA THR A 141 -2.65 -15.02 -15.68
C THR A 141 -2.89 -13.74 -16.49
N ASN A 142 -1.87 -13.25 -17.17
CA ASN A 142 -1.99 -12.07 -18.04
C ASN A 142 -2.68 -12.45 -19.36
N LYS A 143 -2.93 -11.45 -20.22
CA LYS A 143 -3.58 -11.65 -21.52
C LYS A 143 -2.81 -12.57 -22.49
N ASP A 144 -1.50 -12.69 -22.29
CA ASP A 144 -0.61 -13.53 -23.09
C ASP A 144 -0.51 -14.96 -22.54
N GLY A 145 -1.35 -15.32 -21.56
CA GLY A 145 -1.34 -16.63 -20.91
C GLY A 145 -0.21 -16.85 -19.91
N LYS A 146 0.62 -15.82 -19.64
CA LYS A 146 1.75 -15.94 -18.73
C LYS A 146 1.31 -15.77 -17.27
N GLN A 147 1.82 -16.65 -16.40
CA GLN A 147 1.65 -16.54 -14.95
C GLN A 147 2.44 -15.34 -14.43
N CYS A 148 1.72 -14.43 -13.78
CA CYS A 148 2.27 -13.22 -13.17
C CYS A 148 2.03 -13.20 -11.67
N ARG A 149 2.87 -12.46 -10.95
CA ARG A 149 2.72 -12.22 -9.52
C ARG A 149 2.91 -10.75 -9.20
N ARG A 150 2.19 -10.26 -8.20
CA ARG A 150 2.33 -8.93 -7.66
C ARG A 150 2.15 -8.97 -6.15
N TYR A 151 2.90 -8.14 -5.43
CA TYR A 151 2.87 -8.11 -3.97
C TYR A 151 2.23 -6.82 -3.47
N PHE A 152 1.64 -6.87 -2.28
CA PHE A 152 1.07 -5.72 -1.61
C PHE A 152 1.32 -5.79 -0.10
N PHE A 153 1.42 -4.63 0.52
CA PHE A 153 1.62 -4.51 1.96
C PHE A 153 0.43 -3.84 2.65
N ASN A 154 -0.40 -3.09 1.92
CA ASN A 154 -1.62 -2.49 2.44
C ASN A 154 -2.86 -3.27 2.00
N CYS A 155 -3.31 -3.14 0.75
CA CYS A 155 -4.52 -3.84 0.31
C CYS A 155 -4.66 -3.98 -1.20
N VAL A 156 -5.57 -4.90 -1.56
CA VAL A 156 -6.15 -5.04 -2.90
C VAL A 156 -7.60 -4.55 -2.85
N ASN A 157 -7.96 -3.61 -3.73
CA ASN A 157 -9.33 -3.16 -3.91
C ASN A 157 -9.88 -3.66 -5.25
N ILE A 158 -11.09 -4.19 -5.24
CA ILE A 158 -11.81 -4.70 -6.41
C ILE A 158 -13.16 -4.00 -6.48
N GLY A 159 -13.50 -3.40 -7.62
CA GLY A 159 -14.79 -2.75 -7.86
C GLY A 159 -14.79 -1.26 -7.60
N PHE A 160 -15.79 -0.74 -6.89
CA PHE A 160 -16.09 0.68 -6.74
C PHE A 160 -14.89 1.52 -6.29
N ILE A 161 -14.17 1.11 -5.24
CA ILE A 161 -13.01 1.85 -4.73
C ILE A 161 -11.86 1.87 -5.74
N ALA A 162 -11.62 0.75 -6.44
CA ALA A 162 -10.64 0.73 -7.53
C ALA A 162 -11.04 1.67 -8.67
N SER A 163 -12.34 1.77 -8.97
CA SER A 163 -12.87 2.71 -9.97
C SER A 163 -12.67 4.17 -9.57
N ILE A 164 -12.88 4.52 -8.29
CA ILE A 164 -12.58 5.86 -7.77
C ILE A 164 -11.08 6.19 -7.95
N MET A 165 -10.21 5.26 -7.60
CA MET A 165 -8.76 5.46 -7.72
C MET A 165 -8.34 5.66 -9.18
N ASN A 166 -8.95 4.95 -10.11
CA ASN A 166 -8.72 5.11 -11.54
C ASN A 166 -9.23 6.46 -12.06
N LEU A 167 -10.48 6.83 -11.74
CA LEU A 167 -11.08 8.09 -12.16
C LEU A 167 -10.32 9.30 -11.59
N LYS A 168 -9.91 9.23 -10.33
CA LYS A 168 -9.03 10.25 -9.71
C LYS A 168 -7.72 10.43 -10.48
N HIS A 169 -7.15 9.36 -11.01
CA HIS A 169 -5.94 9.45 -11.83
C HIS A 169 -6.20 10.19 -13.14
N GLN A 170 -7.37 9.99 -13.76
CA GLN A 170 -7.78 10.65 -15.00
C GLN A 170 -8.20 12.11 -14.77
N THR A 171 -9.02 12.37 -13.74
CA THR A 171 -9.53 13.73 -13.43
C THR A 171 -8.46 14.65 -12.86
N ARG A 172 -7.35 14.12 -12.34
CA ARG A 172 -6.21 14.93 -11.89
C ARG A 172 -5.58 15.77 -13.00
N ALA A 173 -5.72 15.37 -14.25
CA ALA A 173 -5.30 16.16 -15.40
C ALA A 173 -6.19 17.39 -15.65
N LEU A 174 -7.44 17.33 -15.17
CA LEU A 174 -8.46 18.35 -15.39
C LEU A 174 -8.68 19.27 -14.16
N LEU A 175 -8.50 18.74 -12.96
CA LEU A 175 -8.73 19.46 -11.70
C LEU A 175 -7.41 19.57 -10.92
N TYR A 176 -6.96 20.80 -10.69
CA TYR A 176 -5.69 21.09 -9.99
C TYR A 176 -5.69 20.61 -8.52
N ASP A 177 -6.88 20.52 -7.88
CA ASP A 177 -7.02 20.11 -6.48
C ASP A 177 -7.29 18.60 -6.36
N ARG A 178 -6.47 17.95 -5.56
CA ARG A 178 -6.50 16.48 -5.36
C ARG A 178 -7.70 16.01 -4.56
N THR A 179 -8.13 16.82 -3.59
CA THR A 179 -9.26 16.50 -2.70
C THR A 179 -10.55 16.67 -3.46
N LEU A 180 -10.67 17.77 -4.24
CA LEU A 180 -11.83 18.03 -5.07
C LEU A 180 -12.00 16.94 -6.15
N SER A 181 -10.91 16.52 -6.80
CA SER A 181 -10.96 15.41 -7.77
C SER A 181 -11.46 14.12 -7.15
N PHE A 182 -11.08 13.82 -5.91
CA PHE A 182 -11.57 12.64 -5.20
C PHE A 182 -13.06 12.76 -4.88
N ILE A 183 -13.50 13.89 -4.35
CA ILE A 183 -14.91 14.14 -3.98
C ILE A 183 -15.80 14.07 -5.23
N VAL A 184 -15.42 14.72 -6.32
CA VAL A 184 -16.19 14.70 -7.59
C VAL A 184 -16.25 13.28 -8.15
N SER A 185 -15.13 12.56 -8.18
CA SER A 185 -15.09 11.16 -8.65
C SER A 185 -15.95 10.24 -7.79
N PHE A 186 -15.93 10.44 -6.48
CA PHE A 186 -16.74 9.69 -5.53
C PHE A 186 -18.23 9.93 -5.75
N ILE A 187 -18.66 11.20 -5.90
CA ILE A 187 -20.05 11.57 -6.14
C ILE A 187 -20.54 10.99 -7.49
N LEU A 188 -19.79 11.18 -8.57
CA LEU A 188 -20.16 10.66 -9.89
C LEU A 188 -20.34 9.13 -9.89
N LEU A 189 -19.44 8.40 -9.24
CA LEU A 189 -19.50 6.94 -9.19
C LEU A 189 -20.61 6.42 -8.27
N ILE A 190 -20.98 7.18 -7.22
CA ILE A 190 -22.16 6.85 -6.38
C ILE A 190 -23.43 6.84 -7.23
N PHE A 191 -23.62 7.84 -8.06
CA PHE A 191 -24.79 7.92 -8.93
C PHE A 191 -24.83 6.80 -9.99
N GLN A 192 -23.68 6.30 -10.43
CA GLN A 192 -23.61 5.17 -11.36
C GLN A 192 -24.03 3.85 -10.73
N ARG A 193 -24.16 3.74 -9.40
CA ARG A 193 -24.56 2.52 -8.65
C ARG A 193 -23.87 1.26 -9.18
N LEU A 194 -22.54 1.33 -9.33
CA LEU A 194 -21.77 0.22 -9.88
C LEU A 194 -21.90 -1.03 -9.00
N SER A 195 -22.30 -2.12 -9.62
CA SER A 195 -22.36 -3.43 -8.98
C SER A 195 -21.80 -4.50 -9.91
N TYR A 196 -21.08 -5.42 -9.33
CA TYR A 196 -20.35 -6.44 -10.08
C TYR A 196 -20.77 -7.83 -9.61
N LYS A 197 -20.99 -8.76 -10.57
CA LYS A 197 -21.15 -10.17 -10.25
C LYS A 197 -19.78 -10.74 -9.96
N VAL A 198 -19.60 -11.33 -8.80
CA VAL A 198 -18.35 -11.98 -8.42
C VAL A 198 -18.60 -13.39 -7.96
N HIS A 199 -17.61 -14.24 -8.22
CA HIS A 199 -17.55 -15.60 -7.72
C HIS A 199 -16.21 -15.77 -7.00
N LEU A 200 -16.27 -15.96 -5.69
CA LEU A 200 -15.11 -16.02 -4.78
C LEU A 200 -15.16 -17.29 -3.95
N LYS A 201 -13.99 -17.75 -3.52
CA LYS A 201 -13.87 -18.74 -2.47
C LYS A 201 -13.00 -18.16 -1.35
N ILE A 202 -13.56 -18.08 -0.16
CA ILE A 202 -12.89 -17.58 1.05
C ILE A 202 -13.04 -18.65 2.13
N ASN A 203 -11.93 -19.10 2.70
CA ASN A 203 -11.90 -20.28 3.55
C ASN A 203 -12.52 -21.49 2.79
N ASN A 204 -13.59 -22.09 3.28
CA ASN A 204 -14.32 -23.15 2.61
C ASN A 204 -15.67 -22.70 2.03
N GLU A 205 -15.96 -21.38 2.09
CA GLU A 205 -17.21 -20.80 1.65
C GLU A 205 -17.08 -20.32 0.20
N GLU A 206 -18.02 -20.73 -0.64
CA GLU A 206 -18.16 -20.27 -2.02
C GLU A 206 -19.20 -19.14 -2.07
N ILE A 207 -18.80 -17.96 -2.53
CA ILE A 207 -19.60 -16.74 -2.50
C ILE A 207 -19.90 -16.31 -3.94
N LYS A 208 -21.17 -16.44 -4.36
CA LYS A 208 -21.69 -15.99 -5.65
C LYS A 208 -22.70 -14.88 -5.44
N GLN A 209 -22.30 -13.63 -5.60
CA GLN A 209 -23.23 -12.51 -5.37
C GLN A 209 -22.85 -11.24 -6.12
N ARG A 210 -23.77 -10.27 -6.12
CA ARG A 210 -23.49 -8.92 -6.60
C ARG A 210 -22.92 -8.07 -5.47
N ILE A 211 -21.82 -7.40 -5.75
CA ILE A 211 -21.11 -6.56 -4.77
C ILE A 211 -20.87 -5.16 -5.35
N MET A 212 -20.67 -4.20 -4.47
CA MET A 212 -20.18 -2.86 -4.82
C MET A 212 -18.65 -2.84 -4.83
N THR A 213 -18.02 -3.36 -3.79
CA THR A 213 -16.56 -3.39 -3.66
C THR A 213 -16.10 -4.54 -2.76
N ILE A 214 -14.85 -4.96 -2.97
CA ILE A 214 -14.11 -5.84 -2.05
C ILE A 214 -12.79 -5.14 -1.72
N CYS A 215 -12.44 -5.14 -0.44
CA CYS A 215 -11.10 -4.82 0.03
C CYS A 215 -10.49 -6.07 0.67
N ILE A 216 -9.29 -6.44 0.26
CA ILE A 216 -8.50 -7.51 0.84
C ILE A 216 -7.26 -6.86 1.42
N GLY A 217 -7.25 -6.68 2.75
CA GLY A 217 -6.26 -5.90 3.47
C GLY A 217 -5.26 -6.77 4.24
N ASN A 218 -4.01 -6.37 4.14
CA ASN A 218 -2.94 -6.77 5.04
C ASN A 218 -2.70 -5.69 6.11
N SER A 219 -3.20 -4.47 5.87
CA SER A 219 -3.20 -3.32 6.77
C SER A 219 -4.54 -2.59 6.70
N LEU A 220 -4.60 -1.30 7.04
CA LEU A 220 -5.85 -0.52 7.19
C LEU A 220 -6.74 -0.50 5.95
N GLY A 221 -6.21 -0.76 4.75
CA GLY A 221 -6.99 -0.84 3.51
C GLY A 221 -7.78 0.42 3.20
N TYR A 222 -7.19 1.59 3.48
CA TYR A 222 -7.85 2.90 3.38
C TYR A 222 -9.10 3.00 4.26
N GLY A 223 -9.06 2.38 5.46
CA GLY A 223 -10.15 2.35 6.41
C GLY A 223 -11.20 1.27 6.16
N GLN A 224 -11.04 0.45 5.12
CA GLN A 224 -11.98 -0.64 4.81
C GLN A 224 -11.70 -1.92 5.58
N THR A 225 -10.45 -2.14 6.00
CA THR A 225 -9.99 -3.28 6.80
C THR A 225 -9.34 -2.80 8.11
N PRO A 226 -10.10 -2.12 8.98
CA PRO A 226 -9.53 -1.43 10.16
C PRO A 226 -8.97 -2.41 11.21
N SER A 227 -9.31 -3.69 11.13
CA SER A 227 -8.84 -4.73 12.06
C SER A 227 -7.64 -5.51 11.51
N ALA A 228 -7.17 -5.21 10.29
CA ALA A 228 -6.05 -5.89 9.70
C ALA A 228 -4.73 -5.53 10.39
N VAL A 229 -3.88 -6.52 10.57
CA VAL A 229 -2.60 -6.39 11.28
C VAL A 229 -1.51 -7.03 10.42
N PRO A 230 -0.52 -6.26 9.91
CA PRO A 230 0.44 -6.73 8.91
C PRO A 230 1.56 -7.61 9.48
N TYR A 231 1.27 -8.39 10.50
CA TYR A 231 2.20 -9.34 11.15
C TYR A 231 1.48 -10.47 11.91
N ASN A 232 0.25 -10.82 11.49
CA ASN A 232 -0.52 -11.90 12.12
C ASN A 232 -0.73 -13.11 11.19
N GLY A 233 -0.16 -13.07 9.97
CA GLY A 233 -0.27 -14.12 8.97
C GLY A 233 -1.66 -14.26 8.35
N LEU A 234 -2.50 -13.21 8.41
CA LEU A 234 -3.88 -13.24 7.94
C LEU A 234 -4.21 -12.01 7.08
N LEU A 235 -5.14 -12.18 6.16
CA LEU A 235 -5.77 -11.13 5.38
C LEU A 235 -7.16 -10.85 5.96
N ASP A 236 -7.49 -9.59 6.18
CA ASP A 236 -8.85 -9.17 6.47
C ASP A 236 -9.54 -8.82 5.14
N VAL A 237 -10.72 -9.41 4.92
CA VAL A 237 -11.50 -9.20 3.70
C VAL A 237 -12.79 -8.50 4.08
N THR A 238 -13.04 -7.36 3.45
CA THR A 238 -14.30 -6.63 3.58
C THR A 238 -15.02 -6.66 2.26
N LEU A 239 -16.16 -7.33 2.22
CA LEU A 239 -17.03 -7.43 1.06
C LEU A 239 -18.25 -6.55 1.28
N VAL A 240 -18.51 -5.60 0.38
CA VAL A 240 -19.65 -4.67 0.48
C VAL A 240 -20.66 -4.99 -0.59
N ARG A 241 -21.86 -5.41 -0.18
CA ARG A 241 -23.01 -5.57 -1.08
C ARG A 241 -23.48 -4.19 -1.55
N LEU A 242 -24.19 -4.14 -2.68
CA LEU A 242 -24.77 -2.87 -3.15
C LEU A 242 -25.87 -2.39 -2.19
N PRO A 243 -25.67 -1.31 -1.42
CA PRO A 243 -26.71 -0.77 -0.54
C PRO A 243 -27.72 0.07 -1.32
N GLY A 244 -28.89 0.30 -0.76
CA GLY A 244 -29.78 1.37 -1.20
C GLY A 244 -29.18 2.75 -0.90
N LEU A 245 -29.80 3.83 -1.44
CA LEU A 245 -29.25 5.18 -1.27
C LEU A 245 -29.17 5.60 0.22
N LEU A 246 -30.22 5.35 1.01
CA LEU A 246 -30.20 5.68 2.44
C LEU A 246 -29.14 4.90 3.21
N GLN A 247 -29.02 3.60 2.93
CA GLN A 247 -28.00 2.76 3.56
C GLN A 247 -26.57 3.16 3.12
N LEU A 248 -26.43 3.75 1.95
CA LEU A 248 -25.12 4.26 1.50
C LEU A 248 -24.68 5.45 2.39
N PHE A 249 -25.59 6.39 2.71
CA PHE A 249 -25.28 7.49 3.63
C PHE A 249 -24.99 6.99 5.04
N GLU A 250 -25.73 5.99 5.54
CA GLU A 250 -25.41 5.30 6.79
C GLU A 250 -24.01 4.69 6.75
N GLY A 251 -23.65 4.01 5.66
CA GLY A 251 -22.32 3.42 5.45
C GLY A 251 -21.20 4.45 5.48
N ILE A 252 -21.39 5.60 4.82
CA ILE A 252 -20.44 6.73 4.84
C ILE A 252 -20.28 7.27 6.27
N TYR A 253 -21.38 7.49 6.98
CA TYR A 253 -21.35 7.94 8.36
C TYR A 253 -20.59 6.96 9.28
N LEU A 254 -20.87 5.67 9.17
CA LEU A 254 -20.17 4.63 9.93
C LEU A 254 -18.69 4.55 9.56
N PHE A 255 -18.35 4.74 8.28
CA PHE A 255 -16.97 4.78 7.81
C PHE A 255 -16.19 5.92 8.46
N ILE A 256 -16.74 7.14 8.45
CA ILE A 256 -16.13 8.32 9.08
C ILE A 256 -15.95 8.11 10.60
N ARG A 257 -16.88 7.40 11.25
CA ARG A 257 -16.82 7.07 12.67
C ARG A 257 -15.91 5.88 13.00
N GLY A 258 -15.23 5.29 12.01
CA GLY A 258 -14.40 4.09 12.21
C GLY A 258 -15.19 2.82 12.55
N LYS A 259 -16.51 2.82 12.31
CA LYS A 259 -17.44 1.72 12.61
C LYS A 259 -17.95 1.04 11.34
N PHE A 260 -17.20 1.10 10.25
CA PHE A 260 -17.62 0.62 8.94
C PHE A 260 -18.04 -0.85 8.92
N LEU A 261 -17.38 -1.70 9.68
CA LEU A 261 -17.69 -3.14 9.76
C LEU A 261 -19.05 -3.44 10.41
N ASN A 262 -19.67 -2.46 11.11
CA ASN A 262 -20.98 -2.65 11.75
C ASN A 262 -22.14 -2.44 10.76
N HIS A 263 -21.86 -1.99 9.53
CA HIS A 263 -22.92 -1.76 8.55
C HIS A 263 -23.43 -3.08 7.98
N LYS A 264 -24.75 -3.27 7.91
CA LYS A 264 -25.42 -4.53 7.51
C LYS A 264 -25.10 -5.04 6.09
N TYR A 265 -24.62 -4.19 5.21
CA TYR A 265 -24.20 -4.56 3.86
C TYR A 265 -22.69 -4.86 3.76
N VAL A 266 -21.98 -4.78 4.87
CA VAL A 266 -20.55 -5.06 4.99
C VAL A 266 -20.38 -6.45 5.61
N LEU A 267 -19.68 -7.33 4.90
CA LEU A 267 -19.40 -8.70 5.32
C LEU A 267 -17.89 -8.82 5.55
N PRO A 268 -17.44 -8.88 6.79
CA PRO A 268 -16.02 -9.09 7.11
C PRO A 268 -15.68 -10.58 7.11
N TYR A 269 -14.52 -10.91 6.55
CA TYR A 269 -13.89 -12.23 6.64
C TYR A 269 -12.44 -12.08 7.05
N ARG A 270 -11.88 -13.15 7.59
CA ARG A 270 -10.46 -13.28 7.89
C ARG A 270 -9.94 -14.60 7.35
N THR A 271 -8.85 -14.56 6.57
CA THR A 271 -8.36 -15.74 5.85
C THR A 271 -6.88 -15.64 5.52
N ARG A 272 -6.27 -16.74 5.15
CA ARG A 272 -4.93 -16.77 4.54
C ARG A 272 -4.97 -16.73 3.01
N LYS A 273 -6.11 -17.03 2.43
CA LYS A 273 -6.26 -17.17 0.98
C LYS A 273 -7.64 -16.75 0.51
N VAL A 274 -7.67 -16.00 -0.59
CA VAL A 274 -8.88 -15.67 -1.37
C VAL A 274 -8.67 -16.16 -2.79
N GLU A 275 -9.57 -16.97 -3.28
CA GLU A 275 -9.61 -17.37 -4.69
C GLU A 275 -10.73 -16.58 -5.38
N VAL A 276 -10.38 -15.84 -6.40
CA VAL A 276 -11.33 -15.13 -7.24
C VAL A 276 -11.51 -15.94 -8.51
N LEU A 277 -12.66 -16.56 -8.63
CA LEU A 277 -12.98 -17.49 -9.72
C LEU A 277 -13.58 -16.76 -10.93
N SER A 278 -14.25 -15.63 -10.70
CA SER A 278 -14.75 -14.76 -11.76
C SER A 278 -15.01 -13.34 -11.25
N LEU A 279 -14.65 -12.34 -12.05
CA LEU A 279 -14.78 -10.90 -11.74
C LEU A 279 -15.61 -10.10 -12.74
N GLY A 280 -16.00 -10.66 -13.89
CA GLY A 280 -16.77 -9.94 -14.90
C GLY A 280 -16.15 -8.63 -15.39
N GLY A 281 -14.81 -8.55 -15.49
CA GLY A 281 -14.09 -7.39 -16.01
C GLY A 281 -13.99 -6.20 -15.05
N VAL A 282 -14.06 -6.42 -13.77
CA VAL A 282 -14.01 -5.42 -12.69
C VAL A 282 -12.62 -4.78 -12.57
N MET A 283 -12.57 -3.51 -12.21
CA MET A 283 -11.33 -2.81 -11.92
C MET A 283 -10.69 -3.28 -10.62
N ILE A 284 -9.35 -3.39 -10.64
CA ILE A 284 -8.53 -3.79 -9.50
C ILE A 284 -7.45 -2.73 -9.25
N SER A 285 -7.24 -2.40 -7.99
CA SER A 285 -6.07 -1.62 -7.57
C SER A 285 -5.32 -2.33 -6.44
N VAL A 286 -4.01 -2.17 -6.42
CA VAL A 286 -3.08 -2.79 -5.47
C VAL A 286 -2.24 -1.69 -4.85
N ASP A 287 -2.35 -1.50 -3.52
CA ASP A 287 -1.71 -0.39 -2.79
C ASP A 287 -1.93 0.98 -3.49
N GLY A 288 -3.15 1.22 -3.99
CA GLY A 288 -3.50 2.43 -4.72
C GLY A 288 -2.98 2.54 -6.15
N LYS A 289 -2.27 1.53 -6.67
CA LYS A 289 -1.89 1.43 -8.08
C LYS A 289 -2.90 0.60 -8.85
N PHE A 290 -3.38 1.17 -9.94
CA PHE A 290 -4.33 0.51 -10.81
C PHE A 290 -3.67 -0.65 -11.60
N MET A 291 -4.40 -1.75 -11.76
CA MET A 291 -4.02 -2.83 -12.66
C MET A 291 -4.70 -2.61 -14.02
N SER A 292 -3.89 -2.33 -15.05
CA SER A 292 -4.38 -2.02 -16.40
C SER A 292 -5.02 -3.20 -17.12
N GLN A 293 -4.83 -4.41 -16.64
CA GLN A 293 -5.38 -5.63 -17.23
C GLN A 293 -6.71 -5.98 -16.57
N ARG A 294 -7.71 -6.33 -17.39
CA ARG A 294 -8.93 -6.96 -16.90
C ARG A 294 -8.60 -8.42 -16.59
N LEU A 295 -8.60 -8.74 -15.31
CA LEU A 295 -8.37 -10.09 -14.83
C LEU A 295 -9.71 -10.76 -14.56
N GLU A 296 -9.84 -12.01 -14.95
CA GLU A 296 -11.04 -12.81 -14.66
C GLU A 296 -10.86 -13.67 -13.43
N GLN A 297 -9.66 -14.19 -13.25
CA GLN A 297 -9.30 -15.07 -12.13
C GLN A 297 -8.01 -14.61 -11.48
N LEU A 298 -7.95 -14.69 -10.17
CA LEU A 298 -6.73 -14.43 -9.40
C LEU A 298 -6.77 -15.15 -8.06
N GLU A 299 -5.60 -15.46 -7.56
CA GLU A 299 -5.38 -16.02 -6.24
C GLU A 299 -4.66 -14.97 -5.38
N ILE A 300 -5.17 -14.69 -4.19
CA ILE A 300 -4.57 -13.76 -3.24
C ILE A 300 -4.24 -14.54 -1.97
N THR A 301 -2.97 -14.50 -1.58
CA THR A 301 -2.46 -15.19 -0.39
C THR A 301 -1.63 -14.24 0.46
N ILE A 302 -1.40 -14.62 1.73
CA ILE A 302 -0.46 -13.94 2.62
C ILE A 302 0.86 -14.73 2.68
N GLU A 303 1.98 -14.01 2.62
CA GLU A 303 3.31 -14.54 2.89
C GLU A 303 3.81 -13.94 4.22
N PRO A 304 3.85 -14.69 5.31
CA PRO A 304 4.21 -14.17 6.63
C PRO A 304 5.68 -13.77 6.72
N GLU A 305 5.97 -12.75 7.53
CA GLU A 305 7.31 -12.35 7.98
C GLU A 305 8.33 -12.14 6.85
N ARG A 306 7.89 -11.51 5.75
CA ARG A 306 8.73 -11.37 4.55
C ARG A 306 9.70 -10.20 4.60
N ILE A 307 9.39 -9.14 5.30
CA ILE A 307 10.16 -7.89 5.31
C ILE A 307 10.38 -7.40 6.73
N ASN A 308 11.60 -7.04 7.06
CA ASN A 308 11.94 -6.36 8.30
C ASN A 308 11.62 -4.88 8.18
N PHE A 309 10.59 -4.42 8.87
CA PHE A 309 10.15 -3.03 8.87
C PHE A 309 10.57 -2.32 10.16
N ILE A 310 11.10 -1.09 10.05
CA ILE A 310 11.49 -0.29 11.20
C ILE A 310 10.25 0.45 11.71
N ILE A 311 9.81 0.07 12.91
CA ILE A 311 8.65 0.68 13.56
C ILE A 311 9.05 1.86 14.44
N PRO A 312 8.16 2.87 14.60
CA PRO A 312 8.38 3.95 15.56
C PRO A 312 8.33 3.40 17.00
N THR A 313 8.98 4.13 17.90
CA THR A 313 8.97 3.83 19.34
C THR A 313 7.99 4.72 20.06
#